data_b5368b24e0cc6bbe0097308e481257a2
#
_entry.id   b5368b24e0cc6bbe0097308e481257a2
#
_cell.length_a   1.000
_cell.length_b   1.000
_cell.length_c   1.000
_cell.angle_alpha   90.00
_cell.angle_beta   90.00
_cell.angle_gamma   90.00
#
_symmetry.space_group_name_H-M   'P 1'
#
loop_
_entity.id
_entity.type
_entity.pdbx_description
1 polymer ?
#
loop_
_entity_poly.entity_id
_entity_poly.type
_entity_poly.pdbx_seq_one_letter_code
_entity_poly.pdbx_strand_id
1 'polypeptide(L)'
;MYPLLYTLMRFILYLYVQNVYTLTIKLFPHIRKNKNDYMETDEVSILLRLFIDNKRINISTGVKVQFQNWIDKWENTRKKNPIRDREPDSISKNLILKSKIKEVNDIIFDIQTSGGIITPEQIKTRLRTQKIRKQKESFKGVSFDILLEKYRDWILSDEYKTLTQNTDSYIRSLKSSIKDIIRWTEIYQNREGIVLTTEDIQNDYITGLITYCDKRGLLPSTIKKRIKVLVTFSKWIREELGINFFVKIPKKIFSENEKVVVCLSRDDVQTIVEFKGFEFSNKQHKKLLKKGQLEYIKDFTPKLKNIEYRILTSYEVYKDMLLFLCGTGMRFGDMVNIRVDCKEFDKEDRSKGEIMYRSEKTKRITRVPLNRLTDSIFNKYSNGKGREDYLFPQTKFGNSVSNTKFNKHIKNVCEIVGLNRLVKDEKFNLNKTVVKGSDIGVPLHSVVKSHIGRKTFIMEQVERGTPTRVIMDMTGHKSQKVFDGYYSIMKGHRMKNNEKIFSLNLTDEKRKTKDGISFHQEERLKKEKSLFDSGLVPKEVYLERVREILTK
;
A
#
# COMPACT_ATOMS: atom_id res chain seq x y z
N MET A 1 -13.94 -0.52 -65.80
CA MET A 1 -14.34 -1.95 -65.73
C MET A 1 -13.94 -2.64 -64.40
N TYR A 2 -12.74 -2.43 -63.86
CA TYR A 2 -12.28 -3.04 -62.62
C TYR A 2 -13.12 -2.75 -61.34
N PRO A 3 -13.65 -1.54 -61.08
CA PRO A 3 -14.41 -1.26 -59.88
C PRO A 3 -15.76 -1.99 -59.81
N LEU A 4 -16.40 -2.20 -60.94
CA LEU A 4 -17.68 -2.89 -61.02
C LEU A 4 -17.53 -4.40 -60.81
N LEU A 5 -16.48 -5.01 -61.36
CA LEU A 5 -16.16 -6.42 -61.12
C LEU A 5 -15.83 -6.70 -59.66
N TYR A 6 -15.10 -5.80 -59.02
CA TYR A 6 -14.75 -5.91 -57.58
C TYR A 6 -16.00 -5.82 -56.70
N THR A 7 -16.91 -4.91 -57.04
CA THR A 7 -18.20 -4.76 -56.34
C THR A 7 -19.10 -5.96 -56.56
N LEU A 8 -19.12 -6.52 -57.75
CA LEU A 8 -19.91 -7.71 -58.08
C LEU A 8 -19.35 -8.96 -57.41
N MET A 9 -18.01 -9.15 -57.40
CA MET A 9 -17.39 -10.23 -56.64
C MET A 9 -17.64 -10.14 -55.12
N ARG A 10 -17.60 -8.92 -54.56
CA ARG A 10 -18.01 -8.69 -53.16
C ARG A 10 -19.46 -9.11 -52.90
N PHE A 11 -20.35 -8.81 -53.81
CA PHE A 11 -21.76 -9.15 -53.67
C PHE A 11 -22.04 -10.65 -53.84
N ILE A 12 -21.37 -11.31 -54.77
CA ILE A 12 -21.46 -12.76 -54.99
C ILE A 12 -20.85 -13.53 -53.81
N LEU A 13 -19.68 -13.13 -53.28
CA LEU A 13 -19.09 -13.72 -52.10
C LEU A 13 -19.99 -13.53 -50.86
N TYR A 14 -20.60 -12.34 -50.72
CA TYR A 14 -21.54 -12.06 -49.64
C TYR A 14 -22.77 -12.98 -49.69
N LEU A 15 -23.32 -13.24 -50.87
CA LEU A 15 -24.44 -14.16 -51.09
C LEU A 15 -24.03 -15.63 -50.88
N TYR A 16 -22.83 -16.01 -51.29
CA TYR A 16 -22.30 -17.36 -51.09
C TYR A 16 -22.09 -17.70 -49.61
N VAL A 17 -21.62 -16.72 -48.85
CA VAL A 17 -21.38 -16.84 -47.42
C VAL A 17 -22.65 -16.94 -46.59
N GLN A 18 -23.72 -16.25 -46.97
CA GLN A 18 -25.02 -16.39 -46.31
C GLN A 18 -25.57 -17.84 -46.41
N ASN A 19 -25.09 -18.61 -47.39
CA ASN A 19 -25.54 -19.99 -47.59
C ASN A 19 -24.68 -21.05 -46.83
N VAL A 20 -23.47 -20.67 -46.37
CA VAL A 20 -22.58 -21.59 -45.69
C VAL A 20 -22.55 -21.39 -44.18
N TYR A 21 -22.78 -20.15 -43.72
CA TYR A 21 -22.82 -19.81 -42.29
C TYR A 21 -24.09 -19.00 -41.98
N THR A 22 -24.76 -19.30 -40.87
CA THR A 22 -25.86 -18.48 -40.35
C THR A 22 -25.29 -17.21 -39.74
N LEU A 23 -24.85 -16.29 -40.59
CA LEU A 23 -24.32 -14.99 -40.18
C LEU A 23 -25.40 -13.92 -40.19
N THR A 24 -25.74 -13.35 -39.04
CA THR A 24 -26.66 -12.23 -38.94
C THR A 24 -26.04 -11.08 -38.17
N ILE A 25 -26.16 -9.87 -38.74
CA ILE A 25 -25.67 -8.63 -38.10
C ILE A 25 -26.86 -7.74 -37.84
N LYS A 26 -27.11 -7.36 -36.60
CA LYS A 26 -28.24 -6.50 -36.21
C LYS A 26 -27.83 -5.45 -35.20
N LEU A 27 -28.32 -4.22 -35.36
CA LEU A 27 -28.29 -3.20 -34.33
C LEU A 27 -29.43 -3.39 -33.35
N PHE A 28 -29.20 -3.15 -32.06
CA PHE A 28 -30.26 -3.19 -31.07
C PHE A 28 -29.89 -2.33 -29.83
N PRO A 29 -30.90 -1.80 -29.13
CA PRO A 29 -30.69 -1.07 -27.90
C PRO A 29 -30.34 -2.05 -26.77
N HIS A 30 -29.34 -1.71 -25.94
CA HIS A 30 -28.99 -2.48 -24.77
C HIS A 30 -29.93 -2.14 -23.62
N ILE A 31 -30.92 -2.97 -23.40
CA ILE A 31 -31.96 -2.82 -22.40
C ILE A 31 -31.53 -3.65 -21.16
N ARG A 32 -31.34 -3.01 -20.00
CA ARG A 32 -30.96 -3.65 -18.74
C ARG A 32 -32.14 -4.02 -17.84
N LYS A 33 -33.30 -3.41 -18.10
CA LYS A 33 -34.58 -3.65 -17.42
C LYS A 33 -35.57 -4.28 -18.39
N ASN A 34 -36.74 -4.71 -17.94
CA ASN A 34 -37.81 -5.10 -18.84
C ASN A 34 -38.16 -3.95 -19.77
N LYS A 35 -38.52 -4.26 -21.01
CA LYS A 35 -38.81 -3.23 -22.05
C LYS A 35 -39.89 -2.24 -21.60
N ASN A 36 -40.83 -2.69 -20.79
CA ASN A 36 -41.96 -1.90 -20.28
C ASN A 36 -41.57 -0.95 -19.13
N ASP A 37 -40.36 -1.13 -18.52
CA ASP A 37 -39.88 -0.31 -17.40
C ASP A 37 -39.07 0.91 -17.88
N TYR A 38 -38.86 1.06 -19.20
CA TYR A 38 -38.13 2.20 -19.75
C TYR A 38 -39.08 3.38 -20.01
N MET A 39 -38.69 4.54 -19.45
CA MET A 39 -39.30 5.80 -19.82
C MET A 39 -38.87 6.21 -21.24
N GLU A 40 -39.69 6.98 -21.94
CA GLU A 40 -39.38 7.48 -23.28
C GLU A 40 -38.07 8.27 -23.36
N THR A 41 -37.71 8.94 -22.29
CA THR A 41 -36.50 9.76 -22.16
C THR A 41 -35.27 8.98 -21.73
N ASP A 42 -35.39 7.71 -21.33
CA ASP A 42 -34.25 6.92 -20.88
C ASP A 42 -33.19 6.76 -21.98
N GLU A 43 -31.94 7.01 -21.64
CA GLU A 43 -30.80 6.87 -22.56
C GLU A 43 -30.35 5.41 -22.64
N VAL A 44 -30.35 4.84 -23.85
CA VAL A 44 -29.90 3.47 -24.10
C VAL A 44 -28.69 3.43 -25.02
N SER A 45 -27.75 2.53 -24.73
CA SER A 45 -26.58 2.29 -25.59
C SER A 45 -26.98 1.37 -26.74
N ILE A 46 -26.54 1.70 -27.95
CA ILE A 46 -26.76 0.86 -29.14
C ILE A 46 -25.59 -0.11 -29.31
N LEU A 47 -25.90 -1.40 -29.41
CA LEU A 47 -24.94 -2.46 -29.67
C LEU A 47 -25.16 -3.06 -31.07
N LEU A 48 -24.06 -3.50 -31.68
CA LEU A 48 -24.05 -4.34 -32.85
C LEU A 48 -23.98 -5.80 -32.43
N ARG A 49 -24.97 -6.59 -32.78
CA ARG A 49 -25.07 -8.02 -32.47
C ARG A 49 -24.77 -8.85 -33.70
N LEU A 50 -23.82 -9.78 -33.54
CA LEU A 50 -23.55 -10.78 -34.57
C LEU A 50 -23.95 -12.16 -34.03
N PHE A 51 -24.59 -12.92 -34.92
CA PHE A 51 -24.84 -14.34 -34.74
C PHE A 51 -23.99 -15.10 -35.75
N ILE A 52 -23.20 -16.04 -35.29
CA ILE A 52 -22.32 -16.88 -36.11
C ILE A 52 -22.46 -18.30 -35.56
N ASP A 53 -23.04 -19.20 -36.34
CA ASP A 53 -23.25 -20.61 -35.97
C ASP A 53 -23.80 -20.78 -34.53
N ASN A 54 -24.94 -20.14 -34.26
CA ASN A 54 -25.59 -20.11 -32.93
C ASN A 54 -24.82 -19.44 -31.80
N LYS A 55 -23.62 -18.90 -32.05
CA LYS A 55 -22.89 -18.11 -31.08
C LYS A 55 -23.18 -16.61 -31.24
N ARG A 56 -23.44 -15.94 -30.14
CA ARG A 56 -23.76 -14.52 -30.09
C ARG A 56 -22.62 -13.69 -29.55
N ILE A 57 -22.27 -12.62 -30.26
CA ILE A 57 -21.40 -11.56 -29.71
C ILE A 57 -22.06 -10.20 -29.83
N ASN A 58 -21.82 -9.35 -28.84
CA ASN A 58 -22.23 -7.96 -28.83
C ASN A 58 -21.01 -7.06 -28.93
N ILE A 59 -21.03 -6.09 -29.81
CA ILE A 59 -19.98 -5.10 -30.04
C ILE A 59 -20.57 -3.73 -29.71
N SER A 60 -19.87 -2.96 -28.85
CA SER A 60 -20.29 -1.60 -28.56
C SER A 60 -20.09 -0.72 -29.77
N THR A 61 -21.12 0.09 -30.09
CA THR A 61 -21.03 1.10 -31.14
C THR A 61 -20.53 2.45 -30.63
N GLY A 62 -20.55 2.67 -29.29
CA GLY A 62 -20.28 3.95 -28.67
C GLY A 62 -21.44 4.97 -28.80
N VAL A 63 -22.54 4.60 -29.47
CA VAL A 63 -23.70 5.47 -29.66
C VAL A 63 -24.71 5.24 -28.55
N LYS A 64 -25.23 6.34 -28.00
CA LYS A 64 -26.32 6.38 -27.02
C LYS A 64 -27.46 7.24 -27.58
N VAL A 65 -28.68 6.82 -27.35
CA VAL A 65 -29.89 7.52 -27.82
C VAL A 65 -30.99 7.44 -26.78
N GLN A 66 -31.92 8.42 -26.80
CA GLN A 66 -33.14 8.29 -26.03
C GLN A 66 -33.98 7.12 -26.58
N PHE A 67 -34.53 6.28 -25.70
CA PHE A 67 -35.20 5.04 -26.08
C PHE A 67 -36.33 5.28 -27.09
N GLN A 68 -37.12 6.34 -26.92
CA GLN A 68 -38.18 6.74 -27.84
C GLN A 68 -37.71 7.07 -29.28
N ASN A 69 -36.43 7.40 -29.44
CA ASN A 69 -35.83 7.79 -30.72
C ASN A 69 -35.22 6.61 -31.48
N TRP A 70 -35.18 5.42 -30.86
CA TRP A 70 -34.78 4.18 -31.52
C TRP A 70 -35.94 3.64 -32.41
N ILE A 71 -35.62 3.13 -33.59
CA ILE A 71 -36.56 2.52 -34.52
C ILE A 71 -36.28 1.04 -34.62
N ASP A 72 -37.17 0.21 -34.06
CA ASP A 72 -37.12 -1.24 -34.26
C ASP A 72 -37.39 -1.58 -35.73
N LYS A 73 -36.64 -2.55 -36.30
CA LYS A 73 -36.76 -2.98 -37.71
C LYS A 73 -36.60 -1.82 -38.69
N TRP A 74 -35.67 -0.93 -38.41
CA TRP A 74 -35.41 0.29 -39.20
C TRP A 74 -35.08 0.00 -40.67
N GLU A 75 -34.57 -1.20 -40.99
CA GLU A 75 -34.28 -1.64 -42.36
C GLU A 75 -35.51 -1.61 -43.27
N ASN A 76 -36.69 -1.79 -42.68
CA ASN A 76 -37.97 -1.76 -43.36
C ASN A 76 -38.58 -0.35 -43.50
N THR A 77 -37.90 0.66 -42.94
CA THR A 77 -38.39 2.04 -43.04
C THR A 77 -37.93 2.73 -44.33
N ARG A 78 -38.70 3.71 -44.80
CA ARG A 78 -38.35 4.48 -46.02
C ARG A 78 -36.99 5.18 -45.89
N LYS A 79 -36.67 5.70 -44.71
CA LYS A 79 -35.43 6.43 -44.44
C LYS A 79 -34.22 5.51 -44.21
N LYS A 80 -34.45 4.23 -43.94
CA LYS A 80 -33.40 3.23 -43.65
C LYS A 80 -32.36 3.70 -42.59
N ASN A 81 -32.85 4.44 -41.60
CA ASN A 81 -32.02 4.96 -40.50
C ASN A 81 -32.55 4.40 -39.16
N PRO A 82 -31.66 3.88 -38.28
CA PRO A 82 -32.03 3.32 -37.00
C PRO A 82 -32.44 4.36 -35.94
N ILE A 83 -32.08 5.63 -36.12
CA ILE A 83 -32.35 6.71 -35.16
C ILE A 83 -33.23 7.77 -35.83
N ARG A 84 -34.28 8.21 -35.13
CA ARG A 84 -35.21 9.26 -35.59
C ARG A 84 -34.50 10.62 -35.68
N ASP A 85 -34.94 11.46 -36.62
CA ASP A 85 -34.34 12.78 -36.88
C ASP A 85 -34.46 13.75 -35.70
N ARG A 86 -35.40 13.55 -34.79
CA ARG A 86 -35.62 14.35 -33.59
C ARG A 86 -34.57 14.08 -32.47
N GLU A 87 -33.77 13.01 -32.59
CA GLU A 87 -32.66 12.76 -31.67
C GLU A 87 -31.54 13.78 -31.89
N PRO A 88 -30.99 14.40 -30.83
CA PRO A 88 -29.81 15.26 -30.97
C PRO A 88 -28.68 14.53 -31.69
N ASP A 89 -28.05 15.20 -32.66
CA ASP A 89 -26.99 14.66 -33.51
C ASP A 89 -27.31 13.37 -34.26
N SER A 90 -28.61 13.17 -34.58
CA SER A 90 -29.13 11.96 -35.27
C SER A 90 -28.35 11.60 -36.53
N ILE A 91 -27.99 12.58 -37.36
CA ILE A 91 -27.21 12.38 -38.59
C ILE A 91 -25.84 11.77 -38.26
N SER A 92 -25.08 12.37 -37.34
CA SER A 92 -23.78 11.88 -36.90
C SER A 92 -23.89 10.47 -36.29
N LYS A 93 -24.87 10.28 -35.39
CA LYS A 93 -25.11 8.99 -34.75
C LYS A 93 -25.45 7.89 -35.77
N ASN A 94 -26.30 8.18 -36.74
CA ASN A 94 -26.63 7.25 -37.81
C ASN A 94 -25.41 6.92 -38.71
N LEU A 95 -24.58 7.90 -39.01
CA LEU A 95 -23.34 7.68 -39.77
C LEU A 95 -22.37 6.78 -39.00
N ILE A 96 -22.18 6.98 -37.69
CA ILE A 96 -21.35 6.13 -36.83
C ILE A 96 -21.88 4.69 -36.86
N LEU A 97 -23.17 4.47 -36.72
CA LEU A 97 -23.76 3.12 -36.76
C LEU A 97 -23.53 2.43 -38.10
N LYS A 98 -23.73 3.14 -39.22
CA LYS A 98 -23.49 2.61 -40.57
C LYS A 98 -22.00 2.30 -40.81
N SER A 99 -21.12 3.19 -40.33
CA SER A 99 -19.66 2.98 -40.39
C SER A 99 -19.23 1.74 -39.59
N LYS A 100 -19.86 1.50 -38.41
CA LYS A 100 -19.56 0.33 -37.57
C LYS A 100 -20.01 -0.98 -38.20
N ILE A 101 -21.16 -0.99 -38.84
CA ILE A 101 -21.65 -2.15 -39.63
C ILE A 101 -20.65 -2.44 -40.77
N LYS A 102 -20.24 -1.41 -41.50
CA LYS A 102 -19.26 -1.54 -42.58
C LYS A 102 -17.93 -2.09 -42.08
N GLU A 103 -17.39 -1.56 -40.99
CA GLU A 103 -16.13 -2.03 -40.37
C GLU A 103 -16.17 -3.53 -40.06
N VAL A 104 -17.30 -4.02 -39.51
CA VAL A 104 -17.44 -5.44 -39.19
C VAL A 104 -17.57 -6.27 -40.45
N ASN A 105 -18.31 -5.80 -41.46
CA ASN A 105 -18.44 -6.49 -42.77
C ASN A 105 -17.08 -6.60 -43.46
N ASP A 106 -16.30 -5.54 -43.46
CA ASP A 106 -14.94 -5.54 -44.05
C ASP A 106 -14.04 -6.57 -43.36
N ILE A 107 -14.09 -6.68 -42.04
CA ILE A 107 -13.36 -7.71 -41.28
C ILE A 107 -13.80 -9.12 -41.65
N ILE A 108 -15.12 -9.35 -41.77
CA ILE A 108 -15.65 -10.64 -42.15
C ILE A 108 -15.18 -11.01 -43.57
N PHE A 109 -15.24 -10.07 -44.49
CA PHE A 109 -14.75 -10.24 -45.86
C PHE A 109 -13.25 -10.58 -45.88
N ASP A 110 -12.43 -9.86 -45.11
CA ASP A 110 -10.99 -10.12 -45.03
C ASP A 110 -10.64 -11.52 -44.43
N ILE A 111 -11.45 -11.99 -43.46
CA ILE A 111 -11.26 -13.35 -42.91
C ILE A 111 -11.55 -14.39 -44.00
N GLN A 112 -12.60 -14.17 -44.77
CA GLN A 112 -13.03 -15.10 -45.82
C GLN A 112 -12.06 -15.15 -47.00
N THR A 113 -11.62 -13.99 -47.49
CA THR A 113 -10.65 -13.89 -48.60
C THR A 113 -9.31 -14.46 -48.22
N SER A 114 -8.94 -14.47 -46.92
CA SER A 114 -7.74 -15.12 -46.41
C SER A 114 -7.90 -16.63 -46.14
N GLY A 115 -9.03 -17.24 -46.49
CA GLY A 115 -9.30 -18.67 -46.26
C GLY A 115 -9.56 -19.03 -44.78
N GLY A 116 -9.83 -18.05 -43.93
CA GLY A 116 -10.06 -18.25 -42.52
C GLY A 116 -11.50 -18.64 -42.19
N ILE A 117 -11.70 -19.34 -41.06
CA ILE A 117 -13.04 -19.67 -40.51
C ILE A 117 -13.53 -18.46 -39.71
N ILE A 118 -14.75 -18.00 -39.98
CA ILE A 118 -15.32 -16.88 -39.24
C ILE A 118 -15.73 -17.33 -37.86
N THR A 119 -15.02 -16.85 -36.81
CA THR A 119 -15.39 -17.06 -35.42
C THR A 119 -15.57 -15.76 -34.69
N PRO A 120 -16.40 -15.74 -33.60
CA PRO A 120 -16.56 -14.57 -32.76
C PRO A 120 -15.25 -14.01 -32.22
N GLU A 121 -14.32 -14.90 -31.86
CA GLU A 121 -13.02 -14.56 -31.30
C GLU A 121 -12.11 -13.89 -32.33
N GLN A 122 -12.13 -14.39 -33.58
CA GLN A 122 -11.35 -13.77 -34.67
C GLN A 122 -11.85 -12.37 -35.00
N ILE A 123 -13.18 -12.15 -35.05
CA ILE A 123 -13.74 -10.81 -35.29
C ILE A 123 -13.35 -9.85 -34.17
N LYS A 124 -13.50 -10.27 -32.90
CA LYS A 124 -13.07 -9.45 -31.76
C LYS A 124 -11.59 -9.11 -31.81
N THR A 125 -10.75 -10.09 -32.12
CA THR A 125 -9.30 -9.92 -32.22
C THR A 125 -8.94 -8.93 -33.33
N ARG A 126 -9.53 -9.06 -34.51
CA ARG A 126 -9.28 -8.14 -35.63
C ARG A 126 -9.80 -6.73 -35.38
N LEU A 127 -10.98 -6.57 -34.76
CA LEU A 127 -11.50 -5.28 -34.32
C LEU A 127 -10.54 -4.60 -33.32
N ARG A 128 -10.04 -5.37 -32.35
CA ARG A 128 -9.06 -4.87 -31.39
C ARG A 128 -7.75 -4.45 -32.08
N THR A 129 -7.26 -5.26 -32.99
CA THR A 129 -6.03 -4.98 -33.74
C THR A 129 -6.19 -3.74 -34.63
N GLN A 130 -7.33 -3.57 -35.32
CA GLN A 130 -7.60 -2.37 -36.12
C GLN A 130 -7.73 -1.11 -35.26
N LYS A 131 -8.40 -1.20 -34.10
CA LYS A 131 -8.47 -0.09 -33.13
C LYS A 131 -7.07 0.32 -32.67
N ILE A 132 -6.24 -0.66 -32.30
CA ILE A 132 -4.87 -0.44 -31.89
C ILE A 132 -4.05 0.20 -33.03
N ARG A 133 -4.21 -0.28 -34.28
CA ARG A 133 -3.50 0.27 -35.43
C ARG A 133 -3.89 1.73 -35.71
N LYS A 134 -5.18 2.05 -35.71
CA LYS A 134 -5.66 3.44 -35.88
C LYS A 134 -5.18 4.34 -34.75
N GLN A 135 -5.19 3.86 -33.49
CA GLN A 135 -4.63 4.61 -32.36
C GLN A 135 -3.13 4.81 -32.50
N LYS A 136 -2.39 3.77 -32.91
CA LYS A 136 -0.96 3.84 -33.13
C LYS A 136 -0.59 4.89 -34.18
N GLU A 137 -1.33 4.93 -35.29
CA GLU A 137 -1.15 5.94 -36.36
C GLU A 137 -1.48 7.35 -35.85
N SER A 138 -2.49 7.52 -35.01
CA SER A 138 -2.87 8.83 -34.43
C SER A 138 -1.89 9.34 -33.36
N PHE A 139 -1.10 8.45 -32.74
CA PHE A 139 -0.11 8.82 -31.72
C PHE A 139 1.34 8.79 -32.22
N LYS A 140 1.56 8.51 -33.50
CA LYS A 140 2.90 8.60 -34.09
C LYS A 140 3.37 10.05 -34.06
N GLY A 141 4.50 10.29 -33.40
CA GLY A 141 5.04 11.64 -33.23
C GLY A 141 4.42 12.49 -32.13
N VAL A 142 3.50 11.94 -31.31
CA VAL A 142 2.96 12.66 -30.15
C VAL A 142 4.05 12.81 -29.08
N SER A 143 4.16 14.01 -28.53
CA SER A 143 5.11 14.33 -27.49
C SER A 143 4.93 13.46 -26.23
N PHE A 144 6.05 13.08 -25.64
CA PHE A 144 6.10 12.16 -24.50
C PHE A 144 5.42 12.72 -23.25
N ASP A 145 5.49 14.02 -23.02
CA ASP A 145 4.81 14.71 -21.92
C ASP A 145 3.29 14.67 -22.07
N ILE A 146 2.76 14.85 -23.28
CA ILE A 146 1.32 14.70 -23.57
C ILE A 146 0.84 13.28 -23.25
N LEU A 147 1.64 12.25 -23.59
CA LEU A 147 1.31 10.87 -23.28
C LEU A 147 1.34 10.61 -21.77
N LEU A 148 2.27 11.21 -21.03
CA LEU A 148 2.33 11.14 -19.56
C LEU A 148 1.12 11.83 -18.91
N GLU A 149 0.68 12.95 -19.47
CA GLU A 149 -0.54 13.63 -18.99
C GLU A 149 -1.80 12.79 -19.21
N LYS A 150 -1.95 12.19 -20.38
CA LYS A 150 -3.05 11.24 -20.66
C LYS A 150 -3.01 10.05 -19.70
N TYR A 151 -1.84 9.51 -19.41
CA TYR A 151 -1.69 8.45 -18.42
C TYR A 151 -2.07 8.91 -17.02
N ARG A 152 -1.68 10.13 -16.62
CA ARG A 152 -2.08 10.75 -15.36
C ARG A 152 -3.60 10.84 -15.25
N ASP A 153 -4.25 11.32 -16.29
CA ASP A 153 -5.70 11.48 -16.30
C ASP A 153 -6.43 10.13 -16.26
N TRP A 154 -5.89 9.12 -16.95
CA TRP A 154 -6.40 7.75 -16.87
C TRP A 154 -6.29 7.18 -15.46
N ILE A 155 -5.16 7.30 -14.75
CA ILE A 155 -5.03 6.81 -13.37
C ILE A 155 -5.90 7.55 -12.35
N LEU A 156 -6.40 8.74 -12.71
CA LEU A 156 -7.33 9.51 -11.88
C LEU A 156 -8.79 9.20 -12.19
N SER A 157 -9.06 8.49 -13.30
CA SER A 157 -10.41 8.12 -13.71
C SER A 157 -11.07 7.13 -12.73
N ASP A 158 -12.39 7.14 -12.70
CA ASP A 158 -13.15 6.17 -11.91
C ASP A 158 -13.02 4.75 -12.48
N GLU A 159 -12.80 4.62 -13.79
CA GLU A 159 -12.54 3.35 -14.46
C GLU A 159 -11.27 2.69 -13.89
N TYR A 160 -10.15 3.42 -13.79
CA TYR A 160 -8.91 2.91 -13.20
C TYR A 160 -9.09 2.49 -11.74
N LYS A 161 -9.79 3.29 -10.95
CA LYS A 161 -10.07 2.97 -9.54
C LYS A 161 -10.88 1.68 -9.40
N THR A 162 -11.88 1.51 -10.24
CA THR A 162 -12.74 0.32 -10.25
C THR A 162 -11.98 -0.93 -10.69
N LEU A 163 -11.17 -0.82 -11.74
CA LEU A 163 -10.39 -1.95 -12.29
C LEU A 163 -9.29 -2.42 -11.34
N THR A 164 -8.61 -1.49 -10.68
CA THR A 164 -7.39 -1.81 -9.91
C THR A 164 -7.60 -1.95 -8.42
N GLN A 165 -8.72 -1.44 -7.88
CA GLN A 165 -9.01 -1.35 -6.44
C GLN A 165 -7.87 -0.70 -5.64
N ASN A 166 -7.09 0.16 -6.28
CA ASN A 166 -5.98 0.85 -5.66
C ASN A 166 -6.46 1.90 -4.65
N THR A 167 -5.73 2.04 -3.54
CA THR A 167 -6.05 3.04 -2.52
C THR A 167 -5.74 4.46 -3.00
N ASP A 168 -6.48 5.46 -2.52
CA ASP A 168 -6.21 6.88 -2.81
C ASP A 168 -4.79 7.31 -2.47
N SER A 169 -4.19 6.71 -1.43
CA SER A 169 -2.80 6.95 -1.06
C SER A 169 -1.83 6.48 -2.14
N TYR A 170 -2.11 5.34 -2.77
CA TYR A 170 -1.31 4.83 -3.88
C TYR A 170 -1.46 5.71 -5.12
N ILE A 171 -2.70 6.10 -5.47
CA ILE A 171 -2.99 7.00 -6.58
C ILE A 171 -2.28 8.36 -6.39
N ARG A 172 -2.32 8.94 -5.19
CA ARG A 172 -1.55 10.16 -4.87
C ARG A 172 -0.04 9.98 -5.05
N SER A 173 0.50 8.83 -4.70
CA SER A 173 1.92 8.50 -4.91
C SER A 173 2.28 8.37 -6.40
N LEU A 174 1.39 7.77 -7.22
CA LEU A 174 1.54 7.71 -8.67
C LEU A 174 1.51 9.13 -9.28
N LYS A 175 0.53 9.94 -8.93
CA LYS A 175 0.40 11.34 -9.38
C LYS A 175 1.67 12.14 -9.10
N SER A 176 2.21 12.03 -7.87
CA SER A 176 3.48 12.68 -7.50
C SER A 176 4.65 12.19 -8.35
N SER A 177 4.67 10.89 -8.67
CA SER A 177 5.74 10.32 -9.49
C SER A 177 5.67 10.80 -10.94
N ILE A 178 4.48 10.85 -11.52
CA ILE A 178 4.26 11.34 -12.89
C ILE A 178 4.63 12.82 -12.98
N LYS A 179 4.25 13.63 -11.98
CA LYS A 179 4.64 15.06 -11.93
C LYS A 179 6.15 15.24 -11.97
N ASP A 180 6.92 14.44 -11.24
CA ASP A 180 8.39 14.52 -11.27
C ASP A 180 8.94 14.08 -12.64
N ILE A 181 8.33 13.09 -13.28
CA ILE A 181 8.73 12.62 -14.62
C ILE A 181 8.43 13.69 -15.69
N ILE A 182 7.23 14.28 -15.67
CA ILE A 182 6.86 15.38 -16.59
C ILE A 182 7.85 16.54 -16.45
N ARG A 183 8.14 16.96 -15.23
CA ARG A 183 9.10 18.05 -14.99
C ARG A 183 10.51 17.71 -15.50
N TRP A 184 10.95 16.47 -15.37
CA TRP A 184 12.21 16.04 -15.96
C TRP A 184 12.15 16.05 -17.49
N THR A 185 11.04 15.59 -18.09
CA THR A 185 10.83 15.62 -19.54
C THR A 185 10.97 17.04 -20.10
N GLU A 186 10.32 18.01 -19.46
CA GLU A 186 10.41 19.42 -19.82
C GLU A 186 11.87 19.94 -19.76
N ILE A 187 12.59 19.63 -18.68
CA ILE A 187 14.00 20.02 -18.52
C ILE A 187 14.87 19.39 -19.61
N TYR A 188 14.64 18.10 -19.90
CA TYR A 188 15.40 17.37 -20.91
C TYR A 188 15.14 17.92 -22.31
N GLN A 189 13.86 18.14 -22.68
CA GLN A 189 13.46 18.75 -23.97
C GLN A 189 14.10 20.13 -24.16
N ASN A 190 14.05 20.98 -23.13
CA ASN A 190 14.65 22.33 -23.20
C ASN A 190 16.17 22.28 -23.34
N ARG A 191 16.83 21.30 -22.68
CA ARG A 191 18.29 21.15 -22.77
C ARG A 191 18.74 20.68 -24.16
N GLU A 192 18.02 19.71 -24.74
CA GLU A 192 18.37 19.09 -26.01
C GLU A 192 17.77 19.87 -27.21
N GLY A 193 16.86 20.80 -26.98
CA GLY A 193 16.18 21.56 -28.05
C GLY A 193 15.25 20.71 -28.93
N ILE A 194 14.70 19.63 -28.38
CA ILE A 194 13.86 18.65 -29.11
C ILE A 194 12.52 18.43 -28.42
N VAL A 195 11.54 17.99 -29.19
CA VAL A 195 10.30 17.43 -28.67
C VAL A 195 10.44 15.92 -28.52
N LEU A 196 10.46 15.41 -27.29
CA LEU A 196 10.62 13.98 -27.04
C LEU A 196 9.40 13.18 -27.47
N THR A 197 9.65 12.06 -28.14
CA THR A 197 8.68 11.01 -28.43
C THR A 197 9.04 9.73 -27.66
N THR A 198 8.23 8.69 -27.78
CA THR A 198 8.55 7.38 -27.14
C THR A 198 9.81 6.72 -27.70
N GLU A 199 10.21 7.08 -28.92
CA GLU A 199 11.41 6.55 -29.61
C GLU A 199 12.69 7.14 -29.03
N ASP A 200 12.62 8.36 -28.50
CA ASP A 200 13.77 9.11 -27.96
C ASP A 200 14.09 8.73 -26.50
N ILE A 201 13.22 7.95 -25.85
CA ILE A 201 13.40 7.56 -24.45
C ILE A 201 14.40 6.40 -24.35
N GLN A 202 15.67 6.75 -24.36
CA GLN A 202 16.80 5.83 -24.24
C GLN A 202 17.41 5.84 -22.83
N ASN A 203 18.55 5.14 -22.69
CA ASN A 203 19.26 5.04 -21.41
C ASN A 203 19.66 6.40 -20.84
N ASP A 204 20.01 7.37 -21.69
CA ASP A 204 20.46 8.70 -21.27
C ASP A 204 19.33 9.49 -20.60
N TYR A 205 18.12 9.42 -21.15
CA TYR A 205 16.94 10.01 -20.50
C TYR A 205 16.69 9.40 -19.11
N ILE A 206 16.77 8.06 -18.99
CA ILE A 206 16.54 7.35 -17.73
C ILE A 206 17.63 7.66 -16.70
N THR A 207 18.89 7.67 -17.13
CA THR A 207 20.03 8.02 -16.29
C THR A 207 19.94 9.48 -15.84
N GLY A 208 19.55 10.37 -16.74
CA GLY A 208 19.29 11.77 -16.44
C GLY A 208 18.16 11.95 -15.42
N LEU A 209 17.04 11.23 -15.54
CA LEU A 209 15.95 11.24 -14.55
C LEU A 209 16.42 10.77 -13.17
N ILE A 210 17.24 9.73 -13.12
CA ILE A 210 17.82 9.22 -11.88
C ILE A 210 18.70 10.30 -11.23
N THR A 211 19.60 10.91 -12.01
CA THR A 211 20.48 11.97 -11.55
C THR A 211 19.71 13.23 -11.10
N TYR A 212 18.68 13.60 -11.85
CA TYR A 212 17.78 14.71 -11.49
C TYR A 212 17.09 14.47 -10.12
N CYS A 213 16.58 13.26 -9.93
CA CYS A 213 15.95 12.89 -8.65
C CYS A 213 16.95 12.83 -7.50
N ASP A 214 18.17 12.33 -7.73
CA ASP A 214 19.24 12.27 -6.72
C ASP A 214 19.70 13.67 -6.30
N LYS A 215 19.95 14.57 -7.25
CA LYS A 215 20.27 15.98 -6.98
C LYS A 215 19.22 16.72 -6.16
N ARG A 216 17.94 16.29 -6.25
CA ARG A 216 16.84 16.81 -5.41
C ARG A 216 16.80 16.17 -4.03
N GLY A 217 17.76 15.33 -3.66
CA GLY A 217 17.82 14.65 -2.37
C GLY A 217 16.80 13.53 -2.19
N LEU A 218 16.25 12.96 -3.28
CA LEU A 218 15.33 11.83 -3.19
C LEU A 218 16.11 10.56 -2.86
N LEU A 219 15.58 9.77 -1.93
CA LEU A 219 16.18 8.49 -1.55
C LEU A 219 16.10 7.47 -2.69
N PRO A 220 17.07 6.54 -2.81
CA PRO A 220 17.11 5.51 -3.85
C PRO A 220 15.81 4.72 -3.98
N SER A 221 15.15 4.40 -2.86
CA SER A 221 13.85 3.73 -2.87
C SER A 221 12.73 4.57 -3.49
N THR A 222 12.82 5.90 -3.39
CA THR A 222 11.87 6.84 -4.02
C THR A 222 12.18 6.98 -5.51
N ILE A 223 13.44 7.08 -5.89
CA ILE A 223 13.88 7.11 -7.28
C ILE A 223 13.44 5.82 -7.98
N LYS A 224 13.68 4.66 -7.37
CA LYS A 224 13.19 3.36 -7.89
C LYS A 224 11.69 3.34 -8.16
N LYS A 225 10.88 4.01 -7.31
CA LYS A 225 9.44 4.15 -7.55
C LYS A 225 9.13 4.98 -8.80
N ARG A 226 9.88 6.09 -9.05
CA ARG A 226 9.71 6.90 -10.27
C ARG A 226 9.95 6.06 -11.52
N ILE A 227 11.06 5.31 -11.54
CA ILE A 227 11.38 4.43 -12.67
C ILE A 227 10.33 3.32 -12.84
N LYS A 228 9.83 2.74 -11.75
CA LYS A 228 8.72 1.77 -11.83
C LYS A 228 7.45 2.36 -12.44
N VAL A 229 7.17 3.63 -12.20
CA VAL A 229 6.02 4.30 -12.84
C VAL A 229 6.23 4.41 -14.34
N LEU A 230 7.44 4.72 -14.84
CA LEU A 230 7.74 4.66 -16.27
C LEU A 230 7.54 3.26 -16.87
N VAL A 231 7.88 2.20 -16.14
CA VAL A 231 7.64 0.82 -16.58
C VAL A 231 6.14 0.52 -16.67
N THR A 232 5.34 0.94 -15.68
CA THR A 232 3.88 0.76 -15.75
C THR A 232 3.24 1.62 -16.82
N PHE A 233 3.73 2.83 -17.03
CA PHE A 233 3.35 3.70 -18.13
C PHE A 233 3.67 3.07 -19.50
N SER A 234 4.87 2.50 -19.66
CA SER A 234 5.23 1.81 -20.93
C SER A 234 4.33 0.60 -21.22
N LYS A 235 3.87 -0.09 -20.16
CA LYS A 235 2.90 -1.18 -20.30
C LYS A 235 1.54 -0.64 -20.77
N TRP A 236 1.05 0.42 -20.13
CA TRP A 236 -0.20 1.07 -20.49
C TRP A 236 -0.20 1.58 -21.94
N ILE A 237 0.88 2.24 -22.39
CA ILE A 237 1.02 2.70 -23.78
C ILE A 237 0.90 1.52 -24.77
N ARG A 238 1.54 0.39 -24.45
CA ARG A 238 1.46 -0.79 -25.35
C ARG A 238 0.05 -1.38 -25.39
N GLU A 239 -0.60 -1.47 -24.23
CA GLU A 239 -1.92 -2.11 -24.10
C GLU A 239 -3.04 -1.24 -24.63
N GLU A 240 -3.03 0.06 -24.34
CA GLU A 240 -4.11 0.98 -24.69
C GLU A 240 -3.88 1.69 -26.04
N LEU A 241 -2.64 2.05 -26.37
CA LEU A 241 -2.31 2.84 -27.55
C LEU A 241 -1.61 2.02 -28.65
N GLY A 242 -1.20 0.78 -28.35
CA GLY A 242 -0.51 -0.10 -29.31
C GLY A 242 0.89 0.37 -29.71
N ILE A 243 1.47 1.33 -28.99
CA ILE A 243 2.82 1.83 -29.25
C ILE A 243 3.84 0.90 -28.62
N ASN A 244 4.83 0.44 -29.38
CA ASN A 244 5.86 -0.48 -28.92
C ASN A 244 6.94 0.25 -28.13
N PHE A 245 6.69 0.49 -26.85
CA PHE A 245 7.56 1.22 -25.94
C PHE A 245 7.94 0.39 -24.73
N PHE A 246 9.24 0.29 -24.43
CA PHE A 246 9.78 -0.46 -23.30
C PHE A 246 10.78 0.34 -22.49
N VAL A 247 10.65 0.27 -21.19
CA VAL A 247 11.60 0.87 -20.23
C VAL A 247 12.31 -0.22 -19.46
N LYS A 248 13.65 -0.23 -19.50
CA LYS A 248 14.50 -1.13 -18.72
C LYS A 248 14.92 -0.46 -17.41
N ILE A 249 14.77 -1.17 -16.29
CA ILE A 249 15.25 -0.68 -15.00
C ILE A 249 16.73 -1.03 -14.84
N PRO A 250 17.62 -0.05 -14.61
CA PRO A 250 19.03 -0.33 -14.35
C PRO A 250 19.21 -1.09 -13.02
N LYS A 251 19.54 -2.37 -13.08
CA LYS A 251 19.59 -3.25 -11.90
C LYS A 251 20.68 -2.84 -10.89
N LYS A 252 21.86 -2.41 -11.36
CA LYS A 252 23.01 -2.09 -10.50
C LYS A 252 22.85 -0.82 -9.65
N ILE A 253 22.02 0.14 -10.09
CA ILE A 253 21.86 1.43 -9.40
C ILE A 253 21.08 1.32 -8.10
N PHE A 254 20.29 0.27 -7.93
CA PHE A 254 19.36 0.09 -6.81
C PHE A 254 19.75 -1.10 -5.91
N SER A 255 21.06 -1.33 -5.71
CA SER A 255 21.51 -2.28 -4.69
C SER A 255 20.97 -1.84 -3.32
N GLU A 256 20.28 -2.74 -2.63
CA GLU A 256 19.72 -2.44 -1.31
C GLU A 256 20.87 -2.44 -0.29
N ASN A 257 21.14 -1.31 0.34
CA ASN A 257 21.96 -1.28 1.55
C ASN A 257 21.18 -1.94 2.69
N GLU A 258 21.86 -2.65 3.58
CA GLU A 258 21.25 -3.17 4.80
C GLU A 258 20.63 -2.01 5.58
N LYS A 259 19.33 -2.10 5.83
CA LYS A 259 18.61 -1.09 6.61
C LYS A 259 18.79 -1.39 8.09
N VAL A 260 19.37 -0.48 8.82
CA VAL A 260 19.31 -0.53 10.29
C VAL A 260 17.85 -0.38 10.71
N VAL A 261 17.34 -1.38 11.42
CA VAL A 261 15.97 -1.39 11.92
C VAL A 261 15.95 -0.85 13.34
N VAL A 262 15.46 0.37 13.50
CA VAL A 262 15.24 0.97 14.81
C VAL A 262 13.97 0.41 15.44
N CYS A 263 14.06 -0.09 16.68
CA CYS A 263 12.97 -0.55 17.53
C CYS A 263 13.17 -0.09 18.97
N LEU A 264 12.15 -0.21 19.81
CA LEU A 264 12.24 -0.01 21.24
C LEU A 264 12.84 -1.26 21.89
N SER A 265 13.74 -1.10 22.87
CA SER A 265 14.19 -2.17 23.75
C SER A 265 13.12 -2.48 24.80
N ARG A 266 13.30 -3.57 25.57
CA ARG A 266 12.45 -3.86 26.73
C ARG A 266 12.49 -2.73 27.74
N ASP A 267 13.67 -2.18 28.02
CA ASP A 267 13.86 -1.08 28.95
C ASP A 267 13.15 0.19 28.45
N ASP A 268 13.23 0.50 27.13
CA ASP A 268 12.47 1.62 26.54
C ASP A 268 10.97 1.44 26.78
N VAL A 269 10.43 0.23 26.53
CA VAL A 269 9.01 -0.08 26.73
C VAL A 269 8.65 0.01 28.21
N GLN A 270 9.49 -0.54 29.09
CA GLN A 270 9.27 -0.49 30.55
C GLN A 270 9.26 0.96 31.05
N THR A 271 10.20 1.79 30.60
CA THR A 271 10.22 3.21 30.92
C THR A 271 8.93 3.93 30.50
N ILE A 272 8.40 3.61 29.31
CA ILE A 272 7.11 4.16 28.85
C ILE A 272 5.95 3.68 29.74
N VAL A 273 5.92 2.40 30.12
CA VAL A 273 4.87 1.81 30.97
C VAL A 273 4.85 2.45 32.35
N GLU A 274 6.04 2.59 32.96
CA GLU A 274 6.20 3.12 34.32
C GLU A 274 5.98 4.62 34.42
N PHE A 275 6.07 5.34 33.30
CA PHE A 275 5.91 6.78 33.28
C PHE A 275 4.45 7.17 33.54
N LYS A 276 4.19 7.70 34.73
CA LYS A 276 2.88 8.19 35.18
C LYS A 276 2.73 9.70 35.08
N GLY A 277 3.68 10.36 34.44
CA GLY A 277 3.76 11.82 34.36
C GLY A 277 2.64 12.49 33.56
N PHE A 278 1.80 11.73 32.85
CA PHE A 278 0.62 12.24 32.18
C PHE A 278 -0.62 12.29 33.08
N GLU A 279 -0.54 11.75 34.29
CA GLU A 279 -1.57 11.78 35.34
C GLU A 279 -1.42 12.98 36.28
N PHE A 280 -0.69 14.02 35.90
CA PHE A 280 -0.30 15.14 36.77
C PHE A 280 -1.47 15.96 37.32
N SER A 281 -1.27 16.44 38.56
CA SER A 281 -2.09 17.49 39.14
C SER A 281 -1.97 18.80 38.36
N ASN A 282 -3.03 19.63 38.36
CA ASN A 282 -3.08 20.95 37.69
C ASN A 282 -1.86 21.84 37.96
N LYS A 283 -1.19 21.70 39.11
CA LYS A 283 -0.04 22.50 39.53
C LYS A 283 1.27 22.08 38.80
N GLN A 284 1.46 20.78 38.60
CA GLN A 284 2.60 20.23 37.85
C GLN A 284 2.47 20.52 36.36
N HIS A 285 1.25 20.51 35.82
CA HIS A 285 0.93 20.91 34.47
C HIS A 285 1.35 22.33 34.13
N LYS A 286 0.95 23.29 34.98
CA LYS A 286 1.32 24.69 34.82
C LYS A 286 2.83 24.89 34.81
N LYS A 287 3.57 24.05 35.53
CA LYS A 287 5.04 24.08 35.57
C LYS A 287 5.68 23.55 34.27
N LEU A 288 5.10 22.51 33.64
CA LEU A 288 5.55 21.97 32.37
C LEU A 288 5.21 22.89 31.18
N LEU A 289 4.01 23.49 31.21
CA LEU A 289 3.59 24.51 30.23
C LEU A 289 4.53 25.71 30.23
N LYS A 290 4.92 26.20 31.41
CA LYS A 290 5.88 27.31 31.56
C LYS A 290 7.29 26.97 31.03
N LYS A 291 7.66 25.69 30.96
CA LYS A 291 8.96 25.24 30.43
C LYS A 291 8.96 24.98 28.92
N GLY A 292 7.89 25.31 28.19
CA GLY A 292 7.80 25.08 26.74
C GLY A 292 7.63 23.62 26.32
N GLN A 293 7.67 22.68 27.28
CA GLN A 293 7.59 21.23 27.00
C GLN A 293 6.19 20.79 26.58
N LEU A 294 5.19 21.65 26.74
CA LEU A 294 3.78 21.39 26.42
C LEU A 294 3.18 22.36 25.39
N GLU A 295 4.00 23.07 24.64
CA GLU A 295 3.54 24.02 23.61
C GLU A 295 2.62 23.41 22.54
N TYR A 296 2.78 22.12 22.28
CA TYR A 296 1.94 21.35 21.35
C TYR A 296 0.49 21.12 21.79
N ILE A 297 0.15 21.57 22.97
CA ILE A 297 -1.16 21.43 23.58
C ILE A 297 -2.14 22.44 23.04
N LYS A 298 -1.69 23.57 22.51
CA LYS A 298 -2.54 24.63 21.92
C LYS A 298 -3.37 24.15 20.72
N ASP A 299 -2.87 23.15 19.97
CA ASP A 299 -3.59 22.59 18.82
C ASP A 299 -4.83 21.75 19.18
N PHE A 300 -5.02 21.46 20.46
CA PHE A 300 -6.13 20.65 20.98
C PHE A 300 -7.25 21.46 21.61
N THR A 301 -7.25 22.77 21.48
CA THR A 301 -8.26 23.62 22.09
C THR A 301 -9.63 23.48 21.44
N PRO A 302 -10.60 22.94 22.13
CA PRO A 302 -11.99 23.38 22.00
C PRO A 302 -12.46 24.07 23.28
N LYS A 303 -13.42 24.92 23.12
CA LYS A 303 -14.18 25.74 24.05
C LYS A 303 -14.67 25.08 25.36
N LEU A 304 -13.80 24.51 26.20
CA LEU A 304 -14.23 23.81 27.41
C LEU A 304 -13.40 24.22 28.63
N LYS A 305 -14.08 24.49 29.72
CA LYS A 305 -13.56 24.96 31.01
C LYS A 305 -12.53 24.04 31.71
N ASN A 306 -12.17 22.87 31.14
CA ASN A 306 -11.17 21.93 31.65
C ASN A 306 -10.15 21.54 30.56
N ILE A 307 -9.53 22.53 29.94
CA ILE A 307 -8.49 22.36 28.91
C ILE A 307 -7.35 21.49 29.42
N GLU A 308 -6.91 21.66 30.65
CA GLU A 308 -5.77 20.98 31.27
C GLU A 308 -5.97 19.45 31.37
N TYR A 309 -7.15 19.00 31.77
CA TYR A 309 -7.45 17.57 31.92
C TYR A 309 -7.50 16.82 30.58
N ARG A 310 -8.03 17.43 29.53
CA ARG A 310 -8.13 16.81 28.20
C ARG A 310 -6.80 16.67 27.48
N ILE A 311 -5.85 17.46 27.81
CA ILE A 311 -4.52 17.47 27.20
C ILE A 311 -3.69 16.31 27.68
N LEU A 312 -3.70 16.07 29.01
CA LEU A 312 -3.03 14.92 29.59
C LEU A 312 -3.65 13.61 29.14
N THR A 313 -4.96 13.55 29.14
CA THR A 313 -5.66 12.39 28.61
C THR A 313 -5.29 12.11 27.15
N SER A 314 -4.93 13.12 26.35
CA SER A 314 -4.49 12.90 24.98
C SER A 314 -3.09 12.28 24.90
N TYR A 315 -2.11 12.71 25.68
CA TYR A 315 -0.79 12.08 25.71
C TYR A 315 -0.83 10.69 26.34
N GLU A 316 -1.64 10.49 27.37
CA GLU A 316 -1.93 9.17 27.95
C GLU A 316 -2.51 8.23 26.87
N VAL A 317 -3.48 8.71 26.08
CA VAL A 317 -4.04 7.93 24.98
C VAL A 317 -2.97 7.57 23.94
N TYR A 318 -2.11 8.51 23.53
CA TYR A 318 -1.05 8.22 22.57
C TYR A 318 0.01 7.28 23.12
N LYS A 319 0.34 7.37 24.41
CA LYS A 319 1.19 6.44 25.13
C LYS A 319 0.61 5.03 25.07
N ASP A 320 -0.65 4.88 25.47
CA ASP A 320 -1.34 3.59 25.47
C ASP A 320 -1.47 3.00 24.07
N MET A 321 -1.80 3.81 23.06
CA MET A 321 -1.83 3.39 21.67
C MET A 321 -0.45 2.91 21.18
N LEU A 322 0.64 3.56 21.56
CA LEU A 322 2.00 3.12 21.23
C LEU A 322 2.32 1.79 21.89
N LEU A 323 2.03 1.65 23.19
CA LEU A 323 2.22 0.40 23.95
C LEU A 323 1.37 -0.74 23.37
N PHE A 324 0.14 -0.42 22.97
CA PHE A 324 -0.74 -1.40 22.33
C PHE A 324 -0.17 -1.89 20.99
N LEU A 325 0.41 -0.99 20.18
CA LEU A 325 1.14 -1.38 18.96
C LEU A 325 2.37 -2.24 19.26
N CYS A 326 3.11 -1.94 20.36
CA CYS A 326 4.26 -2.73 20.79
C CYS A 326 3.85 -4.12 21.27
N GLY A 327 2.69 -4.27 21.89
CA GLY A 327 2.23 -5.55 22.43
C GLY A 327 1.40 -6.40 21.47
N THR A 328 0.90 -5.82 20.36
CA THR A 328 0.08 -6.53 19.37
C THR A 328 0.73 -6.66 18.00
N GLY A 329 1.70 -5.84 17.68
CA GLY A 329 2.31 -5.79 16.34
C GLY A 329 1.38 -5.34 15.23
N MET A 330 0.20 -4.81 15.53
CA MET A 330 -0.78 -4.32 14.55
C MET A 330 -0.19 -3.20 13.69
N ARG A 331 -0.74 -3.00 12.48
CA ARG A 331 -0.50 -1.75 11.74
C ARG A 331 -1.30 -0.63 12.36
N PHE A 332 -0.78 0.58 12.31
CA PHE A 332 -1.47 1.77 12.82
C PHE A 332 -2.89 1.92 12.25
N GLY A 333 -3.06 1.76 10.93
CA GLY A 333 -4.37 1.84 10.30
C GLY A 333 -5.36 0.80 10.81
N ASP A 334 -4.88 -0.43 11.06
CA ASP A 334 -5.71 -1.50 11.63
C ASP A 334 -6.09 -1.14 13.08
N MET A 335 -5.12 -0.70 13.91
CA MET A 335 -5.35 -0.36 15.32
C MET A 335 -6.37 0.78 15.52
N VAL A 336 -6.29 1.84 14.74
CA VAL A 336 -7.22 2.99 14.93
C VAL A 336 -8.65 2.70 14.50
N ASN A 337 -8.84 1.62 13.74
CA ASN A 337 -10.13 1.20 13.20
C ASN A 337 -10.70 -0.04 13.87
N ILE A 338 -10.01 -0.63 14.88
CA ILE A 338 -10.60 -1.76 15.63
C ILE A 338 -11.76 -1.28 16.50
N ARG A 339 -12.73 -2.17 16.64
CA ARG A 339 -13.92 -2.00 17.49
C ARG A 339 -13.82 -2.86 18.74
N VAL A 340 -14.70 -2.63 19.68
CA VAL A 340 -14.73 -3.37 20.96
C VAL A 340 -15.05 -4.85 20.73
N ASP A 341 -15.85 -5.17 19.73
CA ASP A 341 -16.24 -6.55 19.37
C ASP A 341 -15.11 -7.41 18.78
N CYS A 342 -13.95 -6.82 18.48
CA CYS A 342 -12.80 -7.56 17.93
C CYS A 342 -12.12 -8.49 18.94
N LYS A 343 -12.43 -8.39 20.24
CA LYS A 343 -11.86 -9.25 21.28
C LYS A 343 -12.67 -10.54 21.41
N GLU A 344 -12.00 -11.66 21.17
CA GLU A 344 -12.49 -13.00 21.43
C GLU A 344 -11.85 -13.54 22.71
N PHE A 345 -12.61 -14.26 23.52
CA PHE A 345 -12.11 -14.92 24.72
C PHE A 345 -11.81 -16.38 24.42
N ASP A 346 -10.76 -16.90 25.02
CA ASP A 346 -10.49 -18.33 24.99
C ASP A 346 -11.66 -19.10 25.61
N LYS A 347 -12.02 -20.23 25.01
CA LYS A 347 -13.17 -21.04 25.45
C LYS A 347 -12.90 -21.74 26.78
N GLU A 348 -11.64 -22.11 27.02
CA GLU A 348 -11.22 -22.87 28.20
C GLU A 348 -10.75 -21.92 29.30
N ASP A 349 -10.12 -20.81 28.96
CA ASP A 349 -9.59 -19.84 29.91
C ASP A 349 -10.03 -18.42 29.55
N ARG A 350 -11.16 -17.98 30.09
CA ARG A 350 -11.70 -16.63 29.87
C ARG A 350 -10.81 -15.48 30.34
N SER A 351 -9.72 -15.78 31.08
CA SER A 351 -8.71 -14.77 31.43
C SER A 351 -7.80 -14.45 30.24
N LYS A 352 -7.77 -15.32 29.22
CA LYS A 352 -7.01 -15.13 27.99
C LYS A 352 -7.93 -14.63 26.89
N GLY A 353 -7.50 -13.60 26.20
CA GLY A 353 -8.21 -13.04 25.05
C GLY A 353 -7.28 -12.83 23.88
N GLU A 354 -7.85 -12.87 22.70
CA GLU A 354 -7.16 -12.48 21.48
C GLU A 354 -7.96 -11.42 20.72
N ILE A 355 -7.28 -10.63 19.94
CA ILE A 355 -7.91 -9.70 19.00
C ILE A 355 -7.96 -10.36 17.64
N MET A 356 -9.17 -10.50 17.10
CA MET A 356 -9.42 -10.92 15.73
C MET A 356 -9.82 -9.71 14.88
N TYR A 357 -9.09 -9.45 13.80
CA TYR A 357 -9.39 -8.35 12.89
C TYR A 357 -9.03 -8.68 11.45
N ARG A 358 -9.73 -8.06 10.51
CA ARG A 358 -9.36 -8.13 9.09
C ARG A 358 -8.43 -6.97 8.75
N SER A 359 -7.15 -7.26 8.46
CA SER A 359 -6.18 -6.23 8.11
C SER A 359 -6.61 -5.48 6.83
N GLU A 360 -6.68 -4.16 6.89
CA GLU A 360 -7.09 -3.30 5.78
C GLU A 360 -6.19 -3.47 4.55
N LYS A 361 -4.88 -3.50 4.77
CA LYS A 361 -3.89 -3.59 3.69
C LYS A 361 -3.82 -4.96 3.02
N THR A 362 -3.93 -6.04 3.80
CA THR A 362 -3.71 -7.40 3.28
C THR A 362 -5.00 -8.18 3.11
N LYS A 363 -6.12 -7.66 3.62
CA LYS A 363 -7.44 -8.29 3.64
C LYS A 363 -7.46 -9.68 4.31
N ARG A 364 -6.41 -10.02 5.09
CA ARG A 364 -6.34 -11.26 5.88
C ARG A 364 -6.98 -11.04 7.25
N ILE A 365 -7.63 -12.08 7.73
CA ILE A 365 -8.00 -12.21 9.14
C ILE A 365 -6.70 -12.49 9.90
N THR A 366 -6.46 -11.73 10.93
CA THR A 366 -5.26 -11.80 11.77
C THR A 366 -5.74 -11.94 13.21
N ARG A 367 -5.10 -12.85 13.96
CA ARG A 367 -5.36 -13.10 15.37
C ARG A 367 -4.11 -12.79 16.17
N VAL A 368 -4.27 -12.05 17.25
CA VAL A 368 -3.17 -11.64 18.12
C VAL A 368 -3.57 -11.84 19.57
N PRO A 369 -2.95 -12.78 20.28
CA PRO A 369 -3.18 -12.96 21.70
C PRO A 369 -2.84 -11.68 22.48
N LEU A 370 -3.69 -11.30 23.42
CA LEU A 370 -3.44 -10.18 24.32
C LEU A 370 -2.55 -10.62 25.49
N ASN A 371 -1.51 -9.85 25.74
CA ASN A 371 -0.75 -9.96 26.98
C ASN A 371 -1.37 -9.08 28.07
N ARG A 372 -0.92 -9.23 29.31
CA ARG A 372 -1.45 -8.49 30.47
C ARG A 372 -1.53 -6.97 30.25
N LEU A 373 -0.51 -6.38 29.61
CA LEU A 373 -0.48 -4.93 29.32
C LEU A 373 -1.53 -4.54 28.29
N THR A 374 -1.56 -5.25 27.16
CA THR A 374 -2.51 -4.96 26.07
C THR A 374 -3.94 -5.25 26.46
N ASP A 375 -4.16 -6.25 27.29
CA ASP A 375 -5.49 -6.56 27.83
C ASP A 375 -5.97 -5.45 28.80
N SER A 376 -5.09 -4.97 29.68
CA SER A 376 -5.39 -3.83 30.56
C SER A 376 -5.73 -2.57 29.76
N ILE A 377 -4.97 -2.28 28.70
CA ILE A 377 -5.25 -1.14 27.81
C ILE A 377 -6.59 -1.35 27.10
N PHE A 378 -6.84 -2.55 26.58
CA PHE A 378 -8.11 -2.84 25.91
C PHE A 378 -9.30 -2.60 26.87
N ASN A 379 -9.24 -3.14 28.07
CA ASN A 379 -10.30 -3.01 29.07
C ASN A 379 -10.48 -1.55 29.49
N LYS A 380 -9.40 -0.77 29.63
CA LYS A 380 -9.44 0.68 29.90
C LYS A 380 -10.26 1.45 28.88
N TYR A 381 -10.08 1.14 27.59
CA TYR A 381 -10.72 1.89 26.50
C TYR A 381 -12.06 1.31 26.03
N SER A 382 -12.39 0.06 26.36
CA SER A 382 -13.68 -0.56 26.07
C SER A 382 -14.73 -0.29 27.15
N ASN A 383 -14.32 0.11 28.35
CA ASN A 383 -15.23 0.37 29.45
C ASN A 383 -16.27 1.45 29.11
N GLY A 384 -17.56 1.14 29.30
CA GLY A 384 -18.67 2.05 28.99
C GLY A 384 -18.98 2.23 27.50
N LYS A 385 -18.41 1.39 26.61
CA LYS A 385 -18.66 1.39 25.17
C LYS A 385 -19.50 0.22 24.69
N GLY A 386 -20.25 0.44 23.63
CA GLY A 386 -20.94 -0.61 22.89
C GLY A 386 -19.97 -1.48 22.06
N ARG A 387 -20.43 -2.66 21.66
CA ARG A 387 -19.61 -3.62 20.88
C ARG A 387 -19.09 -3.05 19.57
N GLU A 388 -19.90 -2.23 18.89
CA GLU A 388 -19.56 -1.63 17.59
C GLU A 388 -18.76 -0.33 17.69
N ASP A 389 -18.53 0.18 18.90
CA ASP A 389 -17.76 1.41 19.08
C ASP A 389 -16.28 1.17 18.81
N TYR A 390 -15.60 2.22 18.31
CA TYR A 390 -14.15 2.18 18.17
C TYR A 390 -13.46 2.05 19.53
N LEU A 391 -12.49 1.15 19.62
CA LEU A 391 -11.73 0.95 20.86
C LEU A 391 -11.05 2.24 21.31
N PHE A 392 -10.28 2.88 20.44
CA PHE A 392 -9.58 4.12 20.75
C PHE A 392 -10.42 5.36 20.43
N PRO A 393 -10.21 6.48 21.17
CA PRO A 393 -10.95 7.72 20.94
C PRO A 393 -10.80 8.23 19.50
N GLN A 394 -11.91 8.61 18.91
CA GLN A 394 -11.96 9.27 17.62
C GLN A 394 -11.78 10.79 17.76
N THR A 395 -11.47 11.48 16.67
CA THR A 395 -11.44 12.94 16.65
C THR A 395 -12.83 13.51 16.87
N LYS A 396 -12.93 14.78 17.18
CA LYS A 396 -14.21 15.50 17.36
C LYS A 396 -15.17 15.39 16.16
N PHE A 397 -14.66 15.03 15.00
CA PHE A 397 -15.44 14.82 13.77
C PHE A 397 -15.78 13.36 13.50
N GLY A 398 -15.60 12.45 14.48
CA GLY A 398 -15.85 11.02 14.31
C GLY A 398 -14.83 10.28 13.45
N ASN A 399 -13.75 10.92 13.03
CA ASN A 399 -12.70 10.29 12.22
C ASN A 399 -11.59 9.71 13.10
N SER A 400 -10.92 8.68 12.62
CA SER A 400 -9.73 8.13 13.25
C SER A 400 -8.58 9.14 13.24
N VAL A 401 -7.71 9.07 14.24
CA VAL A 401 -6.50 9.90 14.31
C VAL A 401 -5.63 9.65 13.09
N SER A 402 -5.16 10.70 12.42
CA SER A 402 -4.26 10.54 11.27
C SER A 402 -2.87 10.04 11.70
N ASN A 403 -2.21 9.24 10.85
CA ASN A 403 -0.86 8.72 11.13
C ASN A 403 0.18 9.85 11.32
N THR A 404 0.04 10.96 10.60
CA THR A 404 0.91 12.13 10.75
C THR A 404 0.78 12.74 12.14
N LYS A 405 -0.45 12.92 12.61
CA LYS A 405 -0.73 13.45 13.94
C LYS A 405 -0.25 12.49 15.04
N PHE A 406 -0.55 11.21 14.89
CA PHE A 406 -0.07 10.19 15.81
C PHE A 406 1.47 10.19 15.91
N ASN A 407 2.18 10.18 14.77
CA ASN A 407 3.65 10.21 14.76
C ASN A 407 4.24 11.46 15.42
N LYS A 408 3.59 12.61 15.28
CA LYS A 408 4.00 13.86 15.97
C LYS A 408 3.90 13.67 17.49
N HIS A 409 2.75 13.17 17.96
CA HIS A 409 2.50 13.07 19.40
C HIS A 409 3.30 11.96 20.07
N ILE A 410 3.49 10.79 19.46
CA ILE A 410 4.33 9.74 20.08
C ILE A 410 5.80 10.14 20.20
N LYS A 411 6.31 11.01 19.31
CA LYS A 411 7.66 11.58 19.47
C LYS A 411 7.73 12.43 20.73
N ASN A 412 6.75 13.32 20.93
CA ASN A 412 6.69 14.16 22.12
C ASN A 412 6.50 13.30 23.40
N VAL A 413 5.66 12.28 23.34
CA VAL A 413 5.51 11.31 24.45
C VAL A 413 6.86 10.67 24.79
N CYS A 414 7.58 10.15 23.80
CA CYS A 414 8.88 9.50 24.01
C CYS A 414 9.96 10.49 24.49
N GLU A 415 9.92 11.75 24.04
CA GLU A 415 10.80 12.81 24.51
C GLU A 415 10.54 13.15 25.98
N ILE A 416 9.28 13.34 26.37
CA ILE A 416 8.87 13.61 27.76
C ILE A 416 9.21 12.45 28.68
N VAL A 417 9.04 11.23 28.22
CA VAL A 417 9.42 10.00 28.95
C VAL A 417 10.94 9.86 29.11
N GLY A 418 11.74 10.57 28.29
CA GLY A 418 13.19 10.57 28.39
C GLY A 418 13.90 9.55 27.51
N LEU A 419 13.32 9.10 26.40
CA LEU A 419 13.95 8.16 25.47
C LEU A 419 15.03 8.86 24.62
N ASN A 420 16.15 9.21 25.25
CA ASN A 420 17.22 10.02 24.66
C ASN A 420 18.40 9.21 24.13
N ARG A 421 18.41 7.87 24.26
CA ARG A 421 19.51 7.06 23.72
C ARG A 421 19.70 7.30 22.23
N LEU A 422 20.95 7.32 21.79
CA LEU A 422 21.27 7.57 20.39
C LEU A 422 21.05 6.30 19.54
N VAL A 423 20.45 6.50 18.38
CA VAL A 423 20.22 5.44 17.39
C VAL A 423 20.70 5.88 16.02
N LYS A 424 21.24 4.96 15.22
CA LYS A 424 21.58 5.23 13.82
C LYS A 424 20.33 5.23 12.95
N ASP A 425 19.98 6.37 12.35
CA ASP A 425 18.89 6.51 11.35
C ASP A 425 19.47 7.12 10.05
N GLU A 426 20.61 6.63 9.63
CA GLU A 426 21.28 7.10 8.43
C GLU A 426 20.50 6.70 7.18
N LYS A 427 20.37 7.65 6.26
CA LYS A 427 19.81 7.42 4.93
C LYS A 427 20.81 7.91 3.89
N PHE A 428 21.06 7.06 2.95
CA PHE A 428 22.07 7.25 1.93
C PHE A 428 21.43 7.62 0.59
N ASN A 429 22.10 8.47 -0.17
CA ASN A 429 21.82 8.70 -1.58
C ASN A 429 22.35 7.55 -2.44
N LEU A 430 22.29 7.69 -3.77
CA LEU A 430 22.81 6.68 -4.70
C LEU A 430 24.33 6.50 -4.59
N ASN A 431 25.05 7.55 -4.24
CA ASN A 431 26.52 7.55 -4.07
C ASN A 431 26.95 7.11 -2.67
N LYS A 432 26.03 6.56 -1.87
CA LYS A 432 26.27 6.13 -0.47
C LYS A 432 26.69 7.26 0.48
N THR A 433 26.45 8.51 0.12
CA THR A 433 26.63 9.67 1.01
C THR A 433 25.41 9.80 1.91
N VAL A 434 25.64 10.11 3.19
CA VAL A 434 24.57 10.34 4.16
C VAL A 434 23.83 11.62 3.80
N VAL A 435 22.54 11.50 3.46
CA VAL A 435 21.66 12.65 3.16
C VAL A 435 20.72 12.98 4.30
N LYS A 436 20.58 12.07 5.27
CA LYS A 436 19.76 12.27 6.46
C LYS A 436 20.27 11.38 7.59
N GLY A 437 20.26 11.91 8.82
CA GLY A 437 20.82 11.27 9.99
C GLY A 437 22.17 11.87 10.35
N SER A 438 22.82 11.29 11.34
CA SER A 438 24.13 11.71 11.82
C SER A 438 24.98 10.47 12.12
N ASP A 439 26.27 10.53 11.85
CA ASP A 439 27.24 9.47 12.17
C ASP A 439 27.28 9.19 13.68
N ILE A 440 27.05 10.22 14.51
CA ILE A 440 26.95 10.12 15.97
C ILE A 440 25.64 9.46 16.40
N GLY A 441 24.64 9.43 15.51
CA GLY A 441 23.28 9.01 15.79
C GLY A 441 22.36 10.18 16.14
N VAL A 442 21.08 9.87 16.30
CA VAL A 442 20.02 10.81 16.67
C VAL A 442 19.25 10.26 17.88
N PRO A 443 18.69 11.12 18.75
CA PRO A 443 17.88 10.65 19.87
C PRO A 443 16.74 9.77 19.42
N LEU A 444 16.50 8.65 20.12
CA LEU A 444 15.48 7.67 19.75
C LEU A 444 14.09 8.31 19.58
N HIS A 445 13.68 9.19 20.50
CA HIS A 445 12.39 9.88 20.43
C HIS A 445 12.16 10.61 19.08
N SER A 446 13.23 11.15 18.47
CA SER A 446 13.13 11.92 17.22
C SER A 446 12.76 11.05 15.99
N VAL A 447 13.05 9.76 16.04
CA VAL A 447 12.83 8.81 14.93
C VAL A 447 11.65 7.86 15.14
N VAL A 448 11.03 7.90 16.33
CA VAL A 448 9.84 7.10 16.63
C VAL A 448 8.72 7.42 15.66
N LYS A 449 8.11 6.38 15.11
CA LYS A 449 6.93 6.43 14.23
C LYS A 449 6.03 5.24 14.55
N SER A 450 4.77 5.29 14.15
CA SER A 450 3.79 4.23 14.41
C SER A 450 4.27 2.81 14.10
N HIS A 451 5.08 2.66 13.06
CA HIS A 451 5.62 1.35 12.67
C HIS A 451 6.68 0.80 13.64
N ILE A 452 7.20 1.62 14.58
CA ILE A 452 8.16 1.16 15.58
C ILE A 452 7.53 0.13 16.51
N GLY A 453 6.24 0.29 16.87
CA GLY A 453 5.55 -0.68 17.72
C GLY A 453 5.56 -2.08 17.11
N ARG A 454 5.25 -2.18 15.81
CA ARG A 454 5.30 -3.46 15.10
C ARG A 454 6.71 -4.07 15.02
N LYS A 455 7.74 -3.22 14.85
CA LYS A 455 9.14 -3.67 14.86
C LYS A 455 9.53 -4.18 16.25
N THR A 456 9.13 -3.47 17.30
CA THR A 456 9.33 -3.86 18.70
C THR A 456 8.65 -5.18 19.00
N PHE A 457 7.39 -5.37 18.57
CA PHE A 457 6.69 -6.64 18.73
C PHE A 457 7.45 -7.80 18.06
N ILE A 458 7.86 -7.63 16.80
CA ILE A 458 8.60 -8.67 16.07
C ILE A 458 9.90 -9.01 16.77
N MET A 459 10.66 -8.00 17.21
CA MET A 459 11.91 -8.19 17.94
C MET A 459 11.67 -9.00 19.22
N GLU A 460 10.71 -8.60 20.03
CA GLU A 460 10.37 -9.29 21.27
C GLU A 460 9.97 -10.75 21.04
N GLN A 461 9.18 -11.03 20.01
CA GLN A 461 8.79 -12.40 19.65
C GLN A 461 9.98 -13.23 19.18
N VAL A 462 10.87 -12.64 18.39
CA VAL A 462 12.10 -13.30 17.96
C VAL A 462 13.03 -13.61 19.14
N GLU A 463 13.19 -12.67 20.07
CA GLU A 463 14.00 -12.86 21.28
C GLU A 463 13.43 -13.96 22.20
N ARG A 464 12.12 -14.13 22.21
CA ARG A 464 11.43 -15.24 22.91
C ARG A 464 11.57 -16.58 22.20
N GLY A 465 12.11 -16.62 20.98
CA GLY A 465 12.21 -17.82 20.17
C GLY A 465 10.92 -18.26 19.51
N THR A 466 9.93 -17.37 19.40
CA THR A 466 8.68 -17.67 18.71
C THR A 466 8.96 -18.02 17.25
N PRO A 467 8.41 -19.12 16.71
CA PRO A 467 8.62 -19.51 15.33
C PRO A 467 8.20 -18.40 14.35
N THR A 468 9.04 -18.14 13.36
CA THR A 468 8.83 -17.06 12.36
C THR A 468 7.43 -17.10 11.73
N ARG A 469 6.92 -18.31 11.44
CA ARG A 469 5.59 -18.48 10.85
C ARG A 469 4.48 -17.98 11.78
N VAL A 470 4.60 -18.23 13.08
CA VAL A 470 3.64 -17.74 14.09
C VAL A 470 3.69 -16.22 14.19
N ILE A 471 4.90 -15.63 14.18
CA ILE A 471 5.06 -14.17 14.19
C ILE A 471 4.44 -13.56 12.93
N MET A 472 4.66 -14.18 11.77
CA MET A 472 4.06 -13.74 10.50
C MET A 472 2.55 -13.80 10.52
N ASP A 473 1.96 -14.80 11.15
CA ASP A 473 0.50 -14.95 11.28
C ASP A 473 -0.06 -13.87 12.18
N MET A 474 0.48 -13.70 13.39
CA MET A 474 0.10 -12.64 14.32
C MET A 474 0.25 -11.22 13.74
N THR A 475 1.21 -11.02 12.84
CA THR A 475 1.44 -9.72 12.21
C THR A 475 0.80 -9.58 10.83
N GLY A 476 0.20 -10.64 10.27
CA GLY A 476 -0.42 -10.64 8.94
C GLY A 476 0.56 -10.39 7.79
N HIS A 477 1.80 -10.95 7.87
CA HIS A 477 2.74 -10.95 6.75
C HIS A 477 2.40 -12.04 5.75
N LYS A 478 2.32 -11.69 4.46
CA LYS A 478 2.01 -12.65 3.37
C LYS A 478 3.26 -13.36 2.83
N SER A 479 4.43 -12.75 2.97
CA SER A 479 5.65 -13.19 2.30
C SER A 479 6.81 -13.21 3.27
N GLN A 480 7.54 -14.32 3.32
CA GLN A 480 8.78 -14.47 4.06
C GLN A 480 9.79 -13.38 3.65
N LYS A 481 9.94 -13.12 2.35
CA LYS A 481 10.83 -12.08 1.82
C LYS A 481 10.58 -10.69 2.40
N VAL A 482 9.32 -10.34 2.69
CA VAL A 482 8.97 -9.07 3.34
C VAL A 482 9.30 -9.12 4.83
N PHE A 483 9.11 -10.28 5.46
CA PHE A 483 9.46 -10.51 6.85
C PHE A 483 10.99 -10.49 7.06
N ASP A 484 11.75 -11.01 6.10
CA ASP A 484 13.22 -11.05 6.13
C ASP A 484 13.84 -9.63 6.25
N GLY A 485 13.11 -8.59 5.86
CA GLY A 485 13.50 -7.20 6.11
C GLY A 485 13.69 -6.84 7.60
N TYR A 486 13.25 -7.70 8.52
CA TYR A 486 13.47 -7.57 9.96
C TYR A 486 14.69 -8.37 10.47
N TYR A 487 15.36 -9.15 9.60
CA TYR A 487 16.50 -10.01 9.99
C TYR A 487 17.70 -9.25 10.57
N SER A 488 17.87 -7.98 10.23
CA SER A 488 18.91 -7.15 10.87
C SER A 488 18.71 -7.00 12.38
N ILE A 489 17.45 -7.10 12.86
CA ILE A 489 17.12 -7.15 14.28
C ILE A 489 17.59 -8.47 14.90
N MET A 490 17.61 -9.54 14.12
CA MET A 490 17.88 -10.91 14.58
C MET A 490 19.37 -11.23 14.70
N LYS A 491 20.28 -10.32 14.32
CA LYS A 491 21.74 -10.58 14.37
C LYS A 491 22.22 -10.95 15.77
N GLY A 492 21.78 -10.20 16.78
CA GLY A 492 22.11 -10.50 18.19
C GLY A 492 21.51 -11.82 18.68
N HIS A 493 20.32 -12.17 18.20
CA HIS A 493 19.67 -13.44 18.55
C HIS A 493 20.39 -14.67 17.96
N ARG A 494 20.98 -14.54 16.76
CA ARG A 494 21.82 -15.60 16.16
C ARG A 494 23.04 -15.92 17.02
N MET A 495 23.70 -14.91 17.59
CA MET A 495 24.83 -15.12 18.48
C MET A 495 24.41 -15.84 19.78
N LYS A 496 23.35 -15.37 20.44
CA LYS A 496 22.79 -16.01 21.65
C LYS A 496 22.33 -17.46 21.42
N ASN A 497 21.73 -17.75 20.25
CA ASN A 497 21.31 -19.11 19.92
C ASN A 497 22.50 -20.02 19.61
N ASN A 498 23.55 -19.49 18.98
CA ASN A 498 24.76 -20.26 18.73
C ASN A 498 25.45 -20.62 20.04
N GLU A 499 25.52 -19.69 21.01
CA GLU A 499 26.01 -19.95 22.34
C GLU A 499 25.20 -21.04 23.06
N LYS A 500 23.88 -21.06 22.90
CA LYS A 500 23.01 -22.10 23.48
C LYS A 500 23.22 -23.49 22.87
N ILE A 501 23.48 -23.58 21.57
CA ILE A 501 23.66 -24.85 20.84
C ILE A 501 24.98 -25.51 21.29
N PHE A 502 26.00 -24.72 21.55
CA PHE A 502 27.33 -25.18 21.96
C PHE A 502 27.57 -25.08 23.47
N SER A 503 26.58 -24.73 24.29
CA SER A 503 26.66 -24.88 25.76
C SER A 503 26.46 -26.33 26.20
N LEU A 504 27.02 -27.28 25.46
CA LEU A 504 27.48 -28.54 26.01
C LEU A 504 28.49 -28.18 27.11
N ASN A 505 28.30 -28.69 28.33
CA ASN A 505 29.15 -28.54 29.51
C ASN A 505 30.66 -28.64 29.19
N LEU A 506 31.17 -27.71 28.42
CA LEU A 506 32.60 -27.41 28.43
C LEU A 506 32.76 -26.69 29.75
N THR A 507 33.19 -27.45 30.77
CA THR A 507 33.58 -26.98 32.07
C THR A 507 34.34 -25.67 31.89
N ASP A 508 33.75 -24.58 32.39
CA ASP A 508 34.35 -23.23 32.41
C ASP A 508 35.55 -23.21 33.37
N GLU A 509 36.55 -24.06 33.11
CA GLU A 509 37.74 -24.14 33.97
C GLU A 509 38.74 -23.00 33.76
N LYS A 510 38.50 -22.01 32.94
CA LYS A 510 39.48 -20.91 32.75
C LYS A 510 38.89 -19.54 32.35
N ARG A 511 37.86 -19.05 33.02
CA ARG A 511 37.64 -17.59 33.06
C ARG A 511 37.82 -17.08 34.48
N LYS A 512 39.07 -16.90 34.87
CA LYS A 512 39.38 -16.08 36.05
C LYS A 512 39.13 -14.62 35.70
N THR A 513 38.30 -13.91 36.48
CA THR A 513 38.21 -12.46 36.45
C THR A 513 39.58 -11.85 36.81
N LYS A 514 39.79 -10.55 36.55
CA LYS A 514 41.00 -9.83 36.91
C LYS A 514 41.45 -10.04 38.37
N ASP A 515 40.53 -10.45 39.24
CA ASP A 515 40.73 -10.68 40.67
C ASP A 515 40.93 -12.16 41.03
N GLY A 516 41.13 -13.06 40.06
CA GLY A 516 41.43 -14.47 40.32
C GLY A 516 40.23 -15.34 40.74
N ILE A 517 39.01 -14.80 40.73
CA ILE A 517 37.77 -15.46 41.16
C ILE A 517 37.09 -16.09 39.95
N SER A 518 36.60 -17.33 40.06
CA SER A 518 35.84 -17.97 38.96
C SER A 518 34.46 -17.33 38.76
N PHE A 519 33.94 -17.34 37.55
CA PHE A 519 32.59 -16.81 37.25
C PHE A 519 31.50 -17.41 38.16
N HIS A 520 31.64 -18.68 38.52
CA HIS A 520 30.69 -19.37 39.40
C HIS A 520 30.80 -18.88 40.85
N GLN A 521 32.01 -18.55 41.30
CA GLN A 521 32.25 -17.94 42.61
C GLN A 521 31.67 -16.51 42.65
N GLU A 522 31.81 -15.74 41.58
CA GLU A 522 31.28 -14.38 41.49
C GLU A 522 29.71 -14.39 41.54
N GLU A 523 29.07 -15.32 40.86
CA GLU A 523 27.62 -15.46 40.88
C GLU A 523 27.11 -15.88 42.28
N ARG A 524 27.79 -16.79 42.94
CA ARG A 524 27.50 -17.18 44.33
C ARG A 524 27.68 -16.02 45.29
N LEU A 525 28.75 -15.26 45.14
CA LEU A 525 29.03 -14.06 45.97
C LEU A 525 27.92 -13.00 45.78
N LYS A 526 27.45 -12.75 44.55
CA LYS A 526 26.36 -11.84 44.28
C LYS A 526 25.04 -12.30 44.93
N LYS A 527 24.77 -13.60 44.93
CA LYS A 527 23.61 -14.19 45.58
C LYS A 527 23.66 -14.06 47.11
N GLU A 528 24.78 -14.38 47.72
CA GLU A 528 24.96 -14.23 49.20
C GLU A 528 24.89 -12.75 49.60
N LYS A 529 25.48 -11.85 48.82
CA LYS A 529 25.36 -10.42 49.07
C LYS A 529 23.90 -9.92 48.99
N SER A 530 23.14 -10.38 48.02
CA SER A 530 21.69 -10.05 47.89
C SER A 530 20.87 -10.54 49.10
N LEU A 531 21.19 -11.73 49.64
CA LEU A 531 20.56 -12.27 50.84
C LEU A 531 20.95 -11.47 52.10
N PHE A 532 22.19 -11.00 52.19
CA PHE A 532 22.63 -10.13 53.26
C PHE A 532 21.97 -8.74 53.19
N ASP A 533 21.98 -8.12 52.02
CA ASP A 533 21.40 -6.79 51.79
C ASP A 533 19.88 -6.77 52.04
N SER A 534 19.21 -7.93 51.86
CA SER A 534 17.78 -8.11 52.20
C SER A 534 17.50 -8.42 53.66
N GLY A 535 18.51 -8.49 54.52
CA GLY A 535 18.38 -8.79 55.94
C GLY A 535 18.05 -10.25 56.26
N LEU A 536 18.09 -11.14 55.29
CA LEU A 536 17.74 -12.57 55.47
C LEU A 536 18.89 -13.39 56.08
N VAL A 537 20.11 -12.87 56.07
CA VAL A 537 21.27 -13.56 56.60
C VAL A 537 22.05 -12.61 57.51
N PRO A 538 22.36 -13.03 58.77
CA PRO A 538 23.21 -12.26 59.69
C PRO A 538 24.62 -12.06 59.15
N LYS A 539 25.27 -10.96 59.52
CA LYS A 539 26.58 -10.57 59.03
C LYS A 539 27.67 -11.65 59.23
N GLU A 540 27.65 -12.35 60.34
CA GLU A 540 28.59 -13.42 60.67
C GLU A 540 28.46 -14.61 59.74
N VAL A 541 27.24 -15.03 59.47
CA VAL A 541 26.92 -16.13 58.53
C VAL A 541 27.26 -15.73 57.08
N TYR A 542 27.03 -14.47 56.70
CA TYR A 542 27.42 -13.95 55.39
C TYR A 542 28.94 -14.01 55.20
N LEU A 543 29.71 -13.56 56.16
CA LEU A 543 31.18 -13.57 56.09
C LEU A 543 31.76 -15.00 56.04
N GLU A 544 31.16 -15.94 56.72
CA GLU A 544 31.56 -17.35 56.69
C GLU A 544 31.29 -17.96 55.30
N ARG A 545 30.10 -17.75 54.72
CA ARG A 545 29.75 -18.22 53.37
C ARG A 545 30.61 -17.59 52.29
N VAL A 546 30.94 -16.30 52.41
CA VAL A 546 31.87 -15.62 51.49
C VAL A 546 33.27 -16.25 51.56
N ARG A 547 33.78 -16.59 52.75
CA ARG A 547 35.05 -17.30 52.90
C ARG A 547 35.01 -18.69 52.25
N GLU A 548 33.95 -19.46 52.46
CA GLU A 548 33.80 -20.76 51.83
C GLU A 548 33.74 -20.69 50.28
N ILE A 549 33.14 -19.65 49.72
CA ILE A 549 33.09 -19.46 48.27
C ILE A 549 34.46 -19.10 47.71
N LEU A 550 35.25 -18.33 48.43
CA LEU A 550 36.58 -17.89 48.01
C LEU A 550 37.67 -18.95 48.23
N THR A 551 37.46 -19.94 49.13
CA THR A 551 38.43 -21.00 49.43
C THR A 551 38.20 -22.29 48.63
N LYS A 552 37.07 -22.44 48.00
CA LYS A 552 36.73 -23.54 47.05
C LYS A 552 36.86 -23.08 45.62
#